data_35c43cce10583df77e2fb48cbed23b8c
#
_entry.id   35c43cce10583df77e2fb48cbed23b8c
#
_cell.length_a   1.000
_cell.length_b   1.000
_cell.length_c   1.000
_cell.angle_alpha   90.00
_cell.angle_beta   90.00
_cell.angle_gamma   90.00
#
_symmetry.space_group_name_H-M   'P 1'
#
loop_
_entity.id
_entity.type
_entity.pdbx_description
1 polymer ?
#
loop_
_entity_poly.entity_id
_entity_poly.type
_entity_poly.pdbx_seq_one_letter_code
_entity_poly.pdbx_strand_id
1 'polypeptide(L)'
;MKKLLLSLTAIAGIFVHAQTALHGADWHLKKIVKNNVTYTIPTNSEMASPILTFSSAPNALTNMNSPICGTNIWAQLYNAEITANSFNFWAKGIGNTNTCTLPENIAFYNQYYDYFSMSSNNYSYLITYNGGTRELVITNNYGDQAFYQSGLLGTKDTLLKQSEKTISIYPNPIKEDFIHLKNAERIEWIKVYNTEGKLIMNNQSSDFKINVSNLLKGGYFMEVKSKSGISRHQFIKE
;
A
#
# COMPACT_ATOMS: atom_id res chain seq x y z
N MET A 1 1.82 -27.06 -32.18
CA MET A 1 2.03 -27.31 -30.74
C MET A 1 2.81 -26.19 -30.02
N LYS A 2 3.90 -25.63 -30.57
CA LYS A 2 4.64 -24.52 -29.91
C LYS A 2 3.81 -23.24 -29.65
N LYS A 3 2.86 -22.89 -30.54
CA LYS A 3 2.02 -21.67 -30.36
C LYS A 3 0.95 -21.82 -29.25
N LEU A 4 0.48 -23.06 -29.00
CA LEU A 4 -0.51 -23.33 -27.94
C LEU A 4 0.12 -23.27 -26.53
N LEU A 5 1.40 -23.70 -26.41
CA LEU A 5 2.13 -23.61 -25.14
C LEU A 5 2.45 -22.16 -24.74
N LEU A 6 2.75 -21.29 -25.74
CA LEU A 6 3.03 -19.87 -25.47
C LEU A 6 1.79 -19.11 -24.97
N SER A 7 0.60 -19.44 -25.48
CA SER A 7 -0.65 -18.83 -25.00
C SER A 7 -1.03 -19.27 -23.59
N LEU A 8 -0.76 -20.53 -23.22
CA LEU A 8 -1.05 -21.04 -21.89
C LEU A 8 -0.12 -20.41 -20.81
N THR A 9 1.16 -20.23 -21.14
CA THR A 9 2.12 -19.57 -20.23
C THR A 9 1.82 -18.09 -20.03
N ALA A 10 1.35 -17.37 -21.05
CA ALA A 10 0.96 -15.98 -20.94
C ALA A 10 -0.27 -15.79 -20.03
N ILE A 11 -1.28 -16.68 -20.12
CA ILE A 11 -2.47 -16.65 -19.27
C ILE A 11 -2.12 -16.96 -17.81
N ALA A 12 -1.27 -17.97 -17.56
CA ALA A 12 -0.81 -18.29 -16.21
C ALA A 12 -0.01 -17.13 -15.57
N GLY A 13 0.79 -16.41 -16.37
CA GLY A 13 1.55 -15.24 -15.90
C GLY A 13 0.66 -14.06 -15.47
N ILE A 14 -0.47 -13.83 -16.14
CA ILE A 14 -1.42 -12.77 -15.78
C ILE A 14 -2.11 -13.05 -14.45
N PHE A 15 -2.51 -14.29 -14.16
CA PHE A 15 -3.14 -14.67 -12.89
C PHE A 15 -2.20 -14.52 -11.70
N VAL A 16 -0.95 -14.90 -11.83
CA VAL A 16 0.05 -14.74 -10.76
C VAL A 16 0.29 -13.27 -10.43
N HIS A 17 0.28 -12.37 -11.43
CA HIS A 17 0.46 -10.94 -11.21
C HIS A 17 -0.75 -10.29 -10.52
N ALA A 18 -1.97 -10.71 -10.85
CA ALA A 18 -3.19 -10.19 -10.23
C ALA A 18 -3.26 -10.52 -8.73
N GLN A 19 -2.95 -11.76 -8.35
CA GLN A 19 -2.89 -12.18 -6.94
C GLN A 19 -1.83 -11.41 -6.16
N THR A 20 -0.60 -11.29 -6.71
CA THR A 20 0.49 -10.57 -6.05
C THR A 20 0.19 -9.09 -5.87
N ALA A 21 -0.62 -8.49 -6.72
CA ALA A 21 -1.01 -7.08 -6.58
C ALA A 21 -1.92 -6.82 -5.37
N LEU A 22 -2.83 -7.74 -5.03
CA LEU A 22 -3.71 -7.67 -3.86
C LEU A 22 -3.00 -8.13 -2.58
N HIS A 23 -2.18 -9.18 -2.67
CA HIS A 23 -1.48 -9.79 -1.55
C HIS A 23 -0.30 -8.91 -1.08
N GLY A 24 0.13 -9.15 0.16
CA GLY A 24 1.32 -8.50 0.73
C GLY A 24 1.16 -7.00 0.95
N ALA A 25 -0.06 -6.52 1.03
CA ALA A 25 -0.39 -5.14 1.33
C ALA A 25 -1.43 -5.05 2.46
N ASP A 26 -1.21 -4.10 3.34
CA ASP A 26 -2.21 -3.62 4.28
C ASP A 26 -2.97 -2.48 3.59
N TRP A 27 -4.20 -2.76 3.17
CA TRP A 27 -5.06 -1.81 2.47
C TRP A 27 -5.90 -1.03 3.47
N HIS A 28 -5.47 0.18 3.80
CA HIS A 28 -6.16 1.07 4.73
C HIS A 28 -7.38 1.70 4.08
N LEU A 29 -8.56 1.46 4.62
CA LEU A 29 -9.79 2.07 4.14
C LEU A 29 -9.72 3.60 4.28
N LYS A 30 -10.17 4.33 3.27
CA LYS A 30 -10.22 5.79 3.25
C LYS A 30 -11.66 6.30 3.29
N LYS A 31 -12.53 5.70 2.51
CA LYS A 31 -13.94 6.06 2.41
C LYS A 31 -14.73 4.95 1.72
N ILE A 32 -16.02 5.03 1.87
CA ILE A 32 -16.99 4.26 1.08
C ILE A 32 -17.87 5.25 0.33
N VAL A 33 -18.20 4.94 -0.92
CA VAL A 33 -19.23 5.65 -1.70
C VAL A 33 -20.34 4.66 -1.96
N LYS A 34 -21.52 4.93 -1.43
CA LYS A 34 -22.71 4.07 -1.56
C LYS A 34 -23.89 4.93 -1.99
N ASN A 35 -24.56 4.57 -3.08
CA ASN A 35 -25.64 5.36 -3.66
C ASN A 35 -25.26 6.84 -3.90
N ASN A 36 -24.05 7.11 -4.39
CA ASN A 36 -23.43 8.44 -4.58
C ASN A 36 -23.23 9.26 -3.29
N VAL A 37 -23.42 8.67 -2.10
CA VAL A 37 -23.11 9.31 -0.82
C VAL A 37 -21.74 8.84 -0.33
N THR A 38 -20.90 9.77 0.07
CA THR A 38 -19.57 9.47 0.62
C THR A 38 -19.65 9.34 2.13
N TYR A 39 -19.15 8.23 2.65
CA TYR A 39 -18.99 7.94 4.08
C TYR A 39 -17.48 7.91 4.41
N THR A 40 -17.06 8.82 5.26
CA THR A 40 -15.66 8.89 5.75
C THR A 40 -15.54 8.21 7.11
N ILE A 41 -14.36 7.65 7.38
CA ILE A 41 -14.09 7.00 8.66
C ILE A 41 -14.09 8.07 9.77
N PRO A 42 -14.85 7.85 10.86
CA PRO A 42 -14.82 8.74 12.01
C PRO A 42 -13.42 8.84 12.61
N THR A 43 -13.03 10.05 13.00
CA THR A 43 -11.71 10.32 13.59
C THR A 43 -11.83 10.44 15.10
N ASN A 44 -11.71 9.31 15.79
CA ASN A 44 -11.76 9.23 17.25
C ASN A 44 -10.90 8.07 17.77
N SER A 45 -10.81 7.91 19.08
CA SER A 45 -9.95 6.89 19.71
C SER A 45 -10.56 5.48 19.70
N GLU A 46 -11.85 5.33 19.43
CA GLU A 46 -12.53 4.03 19.45
C GLU A 46 -12.33 3.26 18.14
N MET A 47 -12.28 3.97 16.99
CA MET A 47 -12.20 3.33 15.69
C MET A 47 -10.86 3.62 15.01
N ALA A 48 -10.02 2.58 14.90
CA ALA A 48 -8.90 2.60 13.97
C ALA A 48 -9.41 2.44 12.53
N SER A 49 -8.66 2.98 11.56
CA SER A 49 -8.96 2.75 10.14
C SER A 49 -8.99 1.25 9.83
N PRO A 50 -10.09 0.71 9.29
CA PRO A 50 -10.15 -0.69 8.89
C PRO A 50 -9.05 -1.02 7.88
N ILE A 51 -8.38 -2.15 8.11
CA ILE A 51 -7.33 -2.65 7.22
C ILE A 51 -7.86 -3.89 6.52
N LEU A 52 -7.91 -3.83 5.20
CA LEU A 52 -8.23 -4.97 4.36
C LEU A 52 -6.95 -5.69 3.99
N THR A 53 -6.90 -7.00 4.22
CA THR A 53 -5.75 -7.85 3.86
C THR A 53 -6.19 -9.02 2.99
N PHE A 54 -5.29 -9.42 2.09
CA PHE A 54 -5.41 -10.66 1.31
C PHE A 54 -4.19 -11.53 1.63
N SER A 55 -4.42 -12.78 2.00
CA SER A 55 -3.36 -13.72 2.36
C SER A 55 -3.59 -15.08 1.72
N SER A 56 -2.52 -15.77 1.34
CA SER A 56 -2.59 -17.12 0.81
C SER A 56 -3.13 -18.10 1.86
N ALA A 57 -3.99 -19.02 1.41
CA ALA A 57 -4.54 -20.09 2.21
C ALA A 57 -4.32 -21.45 1.52
N PRO A 58 -4.43 -22.60 2.24
CA PRO A 58 -4.39 -23.92 1.64
C PRO A 58 -5.42 -24.10 0.51
N ASN A 59 -5.23 -25.12 -0.31
CA ASN A 59 -6.15 -25.51 -1.40
C ASN A 59 -6.35 -24.43 -2.48
N ALA A 60 -5.30 -23.70 -2.81
CA ALA A 60 -5.35 -22.62 -3.80
C ALA A 60 -6.42 -21.55 -3.49
N LEU A 61 -6.58 -21.24 -2.22
CA LEU A 61 -7.47 -20.18 -1.75
C LEU A 61 -6.69 -18.94 -1.34
N THR A 62 -7.39 -17.83 -1.35
CA THR A 62 -7.01 -16.54 -0.75
C THR A 62 -8.01 -16.21 0.35
N ASN A 63 -7.53 -15.85 1.53
CA ASN A 63 -8.35 -15.28 2.58
C ASN A 63 -8.32 -13.75 2.49
N MET A 64 -9.49 -13.14 2.54
CA MET A 64 -9.67 -11.71 2.75
C MET A 64 -10.12 -11.47 4.20
N ASN A 65 -9.53 -10.51 4.87
CA ASN A 65 -9.91 -10.10 6.22
C ASN A 65 -9.93 -8.58 6.34
N SER A 66 -10.93 -8.07 7.04
CA SER A 66 -11.06 -6.64 7.36
C SER A 66 -11.69 -6.46 8.74
N PRO A 67 -10.90 -6.32 9.79
CA PRO A 67 -11.40 -6.07 11.14
C PRO A 67 -11.96 -4.65 11.27
N ILE A 68 -13.10 -4.53 11.92
CA ILE A 68 -13.75 -3.25 12.27
C ILE A 68 -14.60 -3.44 13.53
N CYS A 69 -14.55 -2.50 14.47
CA CYS A 69 -15.38 -2.52 15.68
C CYS A 69 -15.35 -3.87 16.43
N GLY A 70 -14.17 -4.47 16.59
CA GLY A 70 -13.99 -5.75 17.28
C GLY A 70 -14.55 -6.98 16.56
N THR A 71 -15.16 -6.80 15.39
CA THR A 71 -15.58 -7.89 14.51
C THR A 71 -14.65 -8.02 13.31
N ASN A 72 -14.79 -9.09 12.54
CA ASN A 72 -14.02 -9.30 11.33
C ASN A 72 -14.96 -9.59 10.16
N ILE A 73 -14.83 -8.81 9.10
CA ILE A 73 -15.41 -9.11 7.80
C ILE A 73 -14.40 -10.02 7.09
N TRP A 74 -14.79 -11.22 6.75
CA TRP A 74 -13.91 -12.18 6.09
C TRP A 74 -14.54 -12.76 4.83
N ALA A 75 -13.70 -13.16 3.89
CA ALA A 75 -14.10 -13.92 2.73
C ALA A 75 -13.00 -14.88 2.30
N GLN A 76 -13.39 -15.89 1.52
CA GLN A 76 -12.49 -16.79 0.82
C GLN A 76 -12.73 -16.72 -0.68
N LEU A 77 -11.64 -16.75 -1.43
CA LEU A 77 -11.62 -16.67 -2.89
C LEU A 77 -10.83 -17.84 -3.43
N TYR A 78 -11.28 -18.47 -4.52
CA TYR A 78 -10.40 -19.34 -5.30
C TYR A 78 -9.38 -18.48 -6.05
N ASN A 79 -8.11 -18.86 -5.98
CA ASN A 79 -7.04 -18.14 -6.68
C ASN A 79 -7.30 -18.03 -8.20
N ALA A 80 -7.93 -19.05 -8.78
CA ALA A 80 -8.30 -19.05 -10.21
C ALA A 80 -9.37 -18.02 -10.58
N GLU A 81 -10.13 -17.52 -9.62
CA GLU A 81 -11.18 -16.52 -9.82
C GLU A 81 -10.72 -15.09 -9.56
N ILE A 82 -9.45 -14.90 -9.18
CA ILE A 82 -8.84 -13.58 -9.07
C ILE A 82 -8.24 -13.23 -10.44
N THR A 83 -8.87 -12.29 -11.13
CA THR A 83 -8.40 -11.77 -12.42
C THR A 83 -7.63 -10.46 -12.25
N ALA A 84 -7.21 -9.82 -13.32
CA ALA A 84 -6.53 -8.53 -13.28
C ALA A 84 -7.39 -7.37 -12.73
N ASN A 85 -8.73 -7.52 -12.75
CA ASN A 85 -9.67 -6.44 -12.41
C ASN A 85 -10.94 -6.91 -11.69
N SER A 86 -11.02 -8.19 -11.31
CA SER A 86 -12.19 -8.75 -10.62
C SER A 86 -11.82 -9.93 -9.75
N PHE A 87 -12.66 -10.19 -8.76
CA PHE A 87 -12.62 -11.42 -7.97
C PHE A 87 -14.03 -11.83 -7.54
N ASN A 88 -14.17 -13.10 -7.20
CA ASN A 88 -15.41 -13.66 -6.68
C ASN A 88 -15.17 -14.31 -5.32
N PHE A 89 -16.02 -14.01 -4.34
CA PHE A 89 -16.01 -14.69 -3.05
C PHE A 89 -16.68 -16.04 -3.16
N TRP A 90 -15.95 -17.11 -2.90
CA TRP A 90 -16.53 -18.45 -2.70
C TRP A 90 -17.37 -18.50 -1.43
N ALA A 91 -16.87 -17.92 -0.34
CA ALA A 91 -17.57 -17.75 0.92
C ALA A 91 -17.26 -16.39 1.52
N LYS A 92 -18.22 -15.83 2.23
CA LYS A 92 -18.02 -14.62 3.03
C LYS A 92 -18.85 -14.69 4.32
N GLY A 93 -18.36 -14.03 5.34
CA GLY A 93 -19.04 -13.93 6.61
C GLY A 93 -18.57 -12.72 7.40
N ILE A 94 -19.33 -12.41 8.41
CA ILE A 94 -19.05 -11.30 9.31
C ILE A 94 -19.22 -11.83 10.72
N GLY A 95 -18.22 -11.60 11.55
CA GLY A 95 -18.30 -11.85 12.98
C GLY A 95 -19.43 -11.02 13.59
N ASN A 96 -20.05 -11.52 14.62
CA ASN A 96 -21.27 -10.95 15.20
C ASN A 96 -21.04 -10.11 16.47
N THR A 97 -19.78 -9.77 16.77
CA THR A 97 -19.42 -8.93 17.92
C THR A 97 -19.05 -7.53 17.47
N ASN A 98 -19.98 -6.58 17.59
CA ASN A 98 -19.67 -5.16 17.40
C ASN A 98 -19.35 -4.54 18.76
N THR A 99 -18.14 -4.01 18.92
CA THR A 99 -17.68 -3.36 20.16
C THR A 99 -17.65 -1.84 20.09
N CYS A 100 -18.01 -1.24 18.95
CA CYS A 100 -18.16 0.21 18.86
C CYS A 100 -19.38 0.68 19.66
N THR A 101 -19.20 1.76 20.42
CA THR A 101 -20.20 2.37 21.27
C THR A 101 -20.62 3.77 20.83
N LEU A 102 -19.74 4.50 20.12
CA LEU A 102 -20.04 5.81 19.61
C LEU A 102 -21.00 5.75 18.42
N PRO A 103 -22.06 6.59 18.37
CA PRO A 103 -23.06 6.53 17.31
C PRO A 103 -22.52 6.69 15.90
N GLU A 104 -21.52 7.57 15.72
CA GLU A 104 -20.86 7.77 14.43
C GLU A 104 -20.06 6.54 13.97
N ASN A 105 -19.46 5.80 14.90
CA ASN A 105 -18.73 4.57 14.60
C ASN A 105 -19.68 3.44 14.24
N ILE A 106 -20.80 3.32 14.97
CA ILE A 106 -21.85 2.36 14.67
C ILE A 106 -22.46 2.66 13.29
N ALA A 107 -22.72 3.93 12.98
CA ALA A 107 -23.27 4.34 11.69
C ALA A 107 -22.31 3.99 10.55
N PHE A 108 -21.00 4.28 10.71
CA PHE A 108 -19.97 3.92 9.72
C PHE A 108 -19.81 2.41 9.58
N TYR A 109 -19.76 1.67 10.70
CA TYR A 109 -19.72 0.21 10.71
C TYR A 109 -20.85 -0.38 9.89
N ASN A 110 -22.10 0.10 10.07
CA ASN A 110 -23.25 -0.41 9.32
C ASN A 110 -23.12 -0.19 7.82
N GLN A 111 -22.56 0.95 7.36
CA GLN A 111 -22.31 1.19 5.94
C GLN A 111 -21.25 0.23 5.38
N TYR A 112 -20.18 -0.02 6.14
CA TYR A 112 -19.12 -0.94 5.74
C TYR A 112 -19.58 -2.40 5.78
N TYR A 113 -20.35 -2.76 6.78
CA TYR A 113 -21.02 -4.06 6.87
C TYR A 113 -21.92 -4.30 5.66
N ASP A 114 -22.82 -3.37 5.36
CA ASP A 114 -23.77 -3.48 4.25
C ASP A 114 -23.07 -3.57 2.90
N TYR A 115 -21.98 -2.85 2.73
CA TYR A 115 -21.18 -2.90 1.50
C TYR A 115 -20.76 -4.33 1.13
N PHE A 116 -20.40 -5.15 2.10
CA PHE A 116 -20.05 -6.56 1.88
C PHE A 116 -21.23 -7.52 2.01
N SER A 117 -22.11 -7.33 2.98
CA SER A 117 -23.18 -8.29 3.29
C SER A 117 -24.30 -8.29 2.26
N MET A 118 -24.69 -7.11 1.79
CA MET A 118 -25.82 -6.95 0.87
C MET A 118 -25.44 -7.17 -0.59
N SER A 119 -24.16 -7.06 -0.95
CA SER A 119 -23.69 -7.28 -2.31
C SER A 119 -23.65 -8.75 -2.70
N SER A 120 -23.66 -9.03 -4.01
CA SER A 120 -23.31 -10.36 -4.54
C SER A 120 -21.86 -10.71 -4.19
N ASN A 121 -21.42 -11.92 -4.57
CA ASN A 121 -20.04 -12.33 -4.33
C ASN A 121 -19.04 -11.77 -5.36
N ASN A 122 -19.54 -11.16 -6.44
CA ASN A 122 -18.69 -10.63 -7.51
C ASN A 122 -18.33 -9.16 -7.27
N TYR A 123 -17.04 -8.87 -7.37
CA TYR A 123 -16.48 -7.53 -7.23
C TYR A 123 -15.53 -7.23 -8.38
N SER A 124 -15.57 -6.01 -8.88
CA SER A 124 -14.48 -5.48 -9.71
C SER A 124 -13.52 -4.67 -8.86
N TYR A 125 -12.27 -4.57 -9.29
CA TYR A 125 -11.29 -3.74 -8.60
C TYR A 125 -10.33 -3.07 -9.57
N LEU A 126 -9.77 -1.95 -9.11
CA LEU A 126 -8.73 -1.21 -9.80
C LEU A 126 -7.62 -0.86 -8.80
N ILE A 127 -6.37 -1.17 -9.15
CA ILE A 127 -5.19 -0.71 -8.42
C ILE A 127 -4.47 0.33 -9.25
N THR A 128 -4.25 1.50 -8.69
CA THR A 128 -3.46 2.59 -9.28
C THR A 128 -2.25 2.90 -8.40
N TYR A 129 -1.21 3.44 -9.03
CA TYR A 129 0.04 3.79 -8.37
C TYR A 129 0.24 5.30 -8.45
N ASN A 130 0.39 5.94 -7.32
CA ASN A 130 0.54 7.38 -7.23
C ASN A 130 1.66 7.74 -6.23
N GLY A 131 2.81 8.16 -6.75
CA GLY A 131 3.90 8.78 -5.99
C GLY A 131 4.42 8.00 -4.77
N GLY A 132 4.44 6.67 -4.78
CA GLY A 132 4.90 5.87 -3.65
C GLY A 132 3.76 5.27 -2.81
N THR A 133 2.52 5.46 -3.23
CA THR A 133 1.34 4.79 -2.67
C THR A 133 0.62 3.98 -3.72
N ARG A 134 -0.09 2.96 -3.28
CA ARG A 134 -1.04 2.21 -4.10
C ARG A 134 -2.45 2.56 -3.63
N GLU A 135 -3.32 2.80 -4.57
CA GLU A 135 -4.75 3.00 -4.32
C GLU A 135 -5.51 1.79 -4.86
N LEU A 136 -6.40 1.23 -4.06
CA LEU A 136 -7.27 0.14 -4.44
C LEU A 136 -8.72 0.62 -4.33
N VAL A 137 -9.45 0.54 -5.42
CA VAL A 137 -10.90 0.76 -5.45
C VAL A 137 -11.57 -0.58 -5.71
N ILE A 138 -12.42 -1.02 -4.79
CA ILE A 138 -13.26 -2.21 -4.96
C ILE A 138 -14.68 -1.74 -5.22
N THR A 139 -15.31 -2.26 -6.27
CA THR A 139 -16.67 -1.91 -6.67
C THR A 139 -17.55 -3.17 -6.58
N ASN A 140 -18.65 -3.08 -5.86
CA ASN A 140 -19.63 -4.17 -5.76
C ASN A 140 -20.61 -4.17 -6.96
N ASN A 141 -21.51 -5.14 -6.99
CA ASN A 141 -22.48 -5.29 -8.08
C ASN A 141 -23.55 -4.19 -8.15
N TYR A 142 -23.68 -3.34 -7.13
CA TYR A 142 -24.57 -2.18 -7.12
C TYR A 142 -23.87 -0.90 -7.60
N GLY A 143 -22.55 -0.96 -7.88
CA GLY A 143 -21.75 0.20 -8.23
C GLY A 143 -21.22 0.97 -7.02
N ASP A 144 -21.49 0.51 -5.79
CA ASP A 144 -20.92 1.10 -4.60
C ASP A 144 -19.42 0.79 -4.53
N GLN A 145 -18.63 1.71 -3.98
CA GLN A 145 -17.18 1.65 -3.99
C GLN A 145 -16.58 1.79 -2.61
N ALA A 146 -15.58 0.97 -2.32
CA ALA A 146 -14.71 1.12 -1.17
C ALA A 146 -13.30 1.50 -1.65
N PHE A 147 -12.76 2.58 -1.10
CA PHE A 147 -11.47 3.16 -1.46
C PHE A 147 -10.45 2.88 -0.38
N TYR A 148 -9.35 2.27 -0.78
CA TYR A 148 -8.25 1.91 0.12
C TYR A 148 -6.94 2.48 -0.38
N GLN A 149 -5.99 2.60 0.52
CA GLN A 149 -4.62 3.03 0.21
C GLN A 149 -3.63 2.14 0.96
N SER A 150 -2.56 1.78 0.27
CA SER A 150 -1.42 1.07 0.86
C SER A 150 -0.12 1.74 0.45
N GLY A 151 0.87 1.77 1.34
CA GLY A 151 2.23 2.15 0.97
C GLY A 151 2.79 1.17 -0.07
N LEU A 152 3.71 1.62 -0.92
CA LEU A 152 4.53 0.68 -1.69
C LEU A 152 5.30 -0.20 -0.71
N LEU A 153 5.44 -1.50 -1.02
CA LEU A 153 6.19 -2.46 -0.22
C LEU A 153 7.62 -1.98 0.06
N GLY A 154 7.78 -1.23 1.10
CA GLY A 154 9.03 -0.81 1.68
C GLY A 154 8.87 -0.86 3.18
N THR A 155 9.46 -1.88 3.80
CA THR A 155 9.62 -2.08 5.25
C THR A 155 8.63 -1.33 6.16
N LYS A 156 8.01 -2.08 7.04
CA LYS A 156 6.98 -1.74 8.06
C LYS A 156 7.27 -0.54 8.97
N ASP A 157 7.60 0.66 8.50
CA ASP A 157 7.97 1.73 9.44
C ASP A 157 7.41 3.14 9.15
N THR A 158 6.41 3.33 8.29
CA THR A 158 5.99 4.72 8.02
C THR A 158 4.49 4.90 7.80
N LEU A 159 3.63 4.36 8.65
CA LEU A 159 2.18 4.66 8.60
C LEU A 159 1.64 5.41 9.82
N LEU A 160 2.48 6.04 10.60
CA LEU A 160 2.06 6.96 11.66
C LEU A 160 2.81 8.28 11.52
N LYS A 161 2.34 9.15 10.61
CA LYS A 161 2.38 10.61 10.79
C LYS A 161 2.00 11.33 9.49
N GLN A 162 0.76 11.65 9.36
CA GLN A 162 0.31 12.73 8.49
C GLN A 162 0.74 14.05 9.17
N SER A 163 1.60 14.80 8.51
CA SER A 163 2.10 16.15 8.73
C SER A 163 3.56 16.33 9.17
N GLU A 164 4.49 15.46 8.79
CA GLU A 164 5.91 15.86 8.86
C GLU A 164 6.44 16.13 7.45
N LYS A 165 7.11 17.26 7.27
CA LYS A 165 7.77 17.71 6.05
C LYS A 165 8.66 16.56 5.53
N THR A 166 8.25 15.90 4.46
CA THR A 166 9.02 14.81 3.86
C THR A 166 10.39 15.30 3.46
N ILE A 167 11.45 14.61 3.90
CA ILE A 167 12.82 14.92 3.45
C ILE A 167 12.85 14.84 1.93
N SER A 168 13.42 15.82 1.29
CA SER A 168 13.67 15.82 -0.15
C SER A 168 15.13 16.11 -0.45
N ILE A 169 15.63 15.56 -1.55
CA ILE A 169 17.00 15.75 -2.00
C ILE A 169 17.03 16.58 -3.28
N TYR A 170 17.99 17.46 -3.42
CA TYR A 170 18.18 18.29 -4.61
C TYR A 170 19.64 18.73 -4.78
N PRO A 171 20.08 19.03 -6.03
CA PRO A 171 19.40 18.77 -7.27
C PRO A 171 19.30 17.26 -7.58
N ASN A 172 18.36 16.87 -8.41
CA ASN A 172 18.30 15.52 -8.99
C ASN A 172 17.76 15.63 -10.42
N PRO A 173 18.54 15.35 -11.46
CA PRO A 173 19.91 14.81 -11.46
C PRO A 173 20.96 15.79 -10.89
N ILE A 174 22.08 15.19 -10.40
CA ILE A 174 23.18 15.90 -9.78
C ILE A 174 24.28 16.11 -10.82
N LYS A 175 24.51 17.38 -11.19
CA LYS A 175 25.59 17.79 -12.10
C LYS A 175 26.84 18.27 -11.37
N GLU A 176 26.65 18.68 -10.11
CA GLU A 176 27.70 19.18 -9.26
C GLU A 176 28.13 18.13 -8.21
N ASP A 177 28.97 18.53 -7.27
CA ASP A 177 29.56 17.63 -6.28
C ASP A 177 28.75 17.46 -5.02
N PHE A 178 27.60 18.10 -4.93
CA PHE A 178 26.83 18.13 -3.69
C PHE A 178 25.36 17.80 -3.88
N ILE A 179 24.80 17.06 -2.91
CA ILE A 179 23.38 16.89 -2.67
C ILE A 179 22.99 17.71 -1.45
N HIS A 180 21.84 18.36 -1.50
CA HIS A 180 21.25 19.04 -0.36
C HIS A 180 20.00 18.30 0.13
N LEU A 181 19.85 18.23 1.44
CA LEU A 181 18.65 17.71 2.10
C LEU A 181 17.75 18.87 2.53
N LYS A 182 16.50 18.84 2.11
CA LYS A 182 15.47 19.79 2.54
C LYS A 182 14.49 19.10 3.48
N ASN A 183 13.99 19.82 4.47
CA ASN A 183 13.04 19.34 5.48
C ASN A 183 13.58 18.19 6.37
N ALA A 184 14.90 17.96 6.40
CA ALA A 184 15.51 17.04 7.33
C ALA A 184 15.71 17.71 8.70
N GLU A 185 15.42 16.99 9.77
CA GLU A 185 15.70 17.42 11.13
C GLU A 185 16.61 16.39 11.81
N ARG A 186 17.72 16.81 12.42
CA ARG A 186 18.65 15.97 13.18
C ARG A 186 19.02 14.68 12.45
N ILE A 187 19.88 14.81 11.44
CA ILE A 187 20.43 13.67 10.71
C ILE A 187 21.38 12.91 11.65
N GLU A 188 21.19 11.61 11.75
CA GLU A 188 22.06 10.70 12.51
C GLU A 188 23.09 10.04 11.61
N TRP A 189 22.66 9.59 10.43
CA TRP A 189 23.54 9.05 9.41
C TRP A 189 22.90 9.09 8.01
N ILE A 190 23.78 9.03 7.00
CA ILE A 190 23.40 8.94 5.59
C ILE A 190 24.20 7.81 4.95
N LYS A 191 23.51 6.92 4.25
CA LYS A 191 24.11 5.83 3.50
C LYS A 191 23.73 5.94 2.03
N VAL A 192 24.70 5.69 1.14
CA VAL A 192 24.48 5.68 -0.31
C VAL A 192 24.88 4.32 -0.86
N TYR A 193 24.00 3.77 -1.68
CA TYR A 193 24.15 2.47 -2.32
C TYR A 193 24.11 2.63 -3.84
N ASN A 194 24.84 1.80 -4.57
CA ASN A 194 24.68 1.69 -6.01
C ASN A 194 23.44 0.86 -6.39
N THR A 195 23.19 0.71 -7.67
CA THR A 195 22.04 -0.06 -8.20
C THR A 195 22.11 -1.56 -7.89
N GLU A 196 23.27 -2.09 -7.53
CA GLU A 196 23.47 -3.48 -7.09
C GLU A 196 23.25 -3.66 -5.58
N GLY A 197 22.92 -2.58 -4.86
CA GLY A 197 22.72 -2.61 -3.39
C GLY A 197 24.02 -2.58 -2.59
N LYS A 198 25.17 -2.35 -3.23
CA LYS A 198 26.45 -2.22 -2.54
C LYS A 198 26.54 -0.85 -1.87
N LEU A 199 26.91 -0.83 -0.59
CA LEU A 199 27.15 0.40 0.16
C LEU A 199 28.41 1.10 -0.39
N ILE A 200 28.25 2.32 -0.90
CA ILE A 200 29.32 3.15 -1.47
C ILE A 200 29.78 4.23 -0.51
N MET A 201 28.84 4.79 0.29
CA MET A 201 29.12 5.85 1.24
C MET A 201 28.36 5.62 2.55
N ASN A 202 29.02 5.86 3.67
CA ASN A 202 28.42 5.88 5.01
C ASN A 202 28.92 7.14 5.72
N ASN A 203 28.02 8.12 5.87
CA ASN A 203 28.33 9.40 6.49
C ASN A 203 27.53 9.54 7.80
N GLN A 204 28.22 9.81 8.90
CA GLN A 204 27.66 10.04 10.23
C GLN A 204 27.61 11.54 10.58
N SER A 205 27.77 12.41 9.58
CA SER A 205 27.63 13.85 9.75
C SER A 205 26.18 14.28 9.86
N SER A 206 25.91 15.28 10.66
CA SER A 206 24.60 15.96 10.74
C SER A 206 24.38 17.01 9.64
N ASP A 207 25.24 17.06 8.63
CA ASP A 207 25.20 18.07 7.59
C ASP A 207 24.06 17.82 6.61
N PHE A 208 23.39 18.89 6.20
CA PHE A 208 22.34 18.87 5.17
C PHE A 208 22.91 18.96 3.75
N LYS A 209 24.24 19.08 3.61
CA LYS A 209 24.97 19.13 2.35
C LYS A 209 25.95 17.97 2.29
N ILE A 210 25.75 17.08 1.34
CA ILE A 210 26.49 15.84 1.20
C ILE A 210 27.41 15.94 -0.01
N ASN A 211 28.71 15.73 0.18
CA ASN A 211 29.67 15.66 -0.92
C ASN A 211 29.56 14.30 -1.62
N VAL A 212 29.29 14.31 -2.92
CA VAL A 212 29.17 13.14 -3.80
C VAL A 212 30.11 13.21 -4.99
N SER A 213 31.17 14.03 -4.91
CA SER A 213 32.18 14.18 -5.97
C SER A 213 32.86 12.86 -6.35
N ASN A 214 33.02 11.95 -5.40
CA ASN A 214 33.65 10.63 -5.60
C ASN A 214 32.72 9.59 -6.25
N LEU A 215 31.43 9.91 -6.47
CA LEU A 215 30.51 9.01 -7.13
C LEU A 215 30.67 9.09 -8.64
N LEU A 216 30.74 7.94 -9.27
CA LEU A 216 30.71 7.83 -10.73
C LEU A 216 29.33 8.20 -11.26
N LYS A 217 29.25 8.52 -12.56
CA LYS A 217 27.96 8.73 -13.25
C LYS A 217 27.10 7.48 -13.16
N GLY A 218 25.83 7.66 -12.76
CA GLY A 218 24.91 6.53 -12.60
C GLY A 218 23.79 6.78 -11.63
N GLY A 219 22.97 5.76 -11.42
CA GLY A 219 21.87 5.74 -10.45
C GLY A 219 22.32 5.28 -9.06
N TYR A 220 21.77 5.90 -8.03
CA TYR A 220 22.09 5.60 -6.62
C TYR A 220 20.84 5.65 -5.76
N PHE A 221 20.90 4.93 -4.63
CA PHE A 221 19.91 4.99 -3.56
C PHE A 221 20.57 5.59 -2.31
N MET A 222 19.87 6.52 -1.67
CA MET A 222 20.29 7.16 -0.43
C MET A 222 19.30 6.82 0.69
N GLU A 223 19.80 6.39 1.82
CA GLU A 223 19.07 6.29 3.07
C GLU A 223 19.50 7.42 4.01
N VAL A 224 18.55 8.14 4.56
CA VAL A 224 18.76 9.20 5.55
C VAL A 224 18.06 8.82 6.83
N LYS A 225 18.80 8.61 7.91
CA LYS A 225 18.25 8.43 9.25
C LYS A 225 18.19 9.79 9.93
N SER A 226 17.00 10.16 10.35
CA SER A 226 16.72 11.36 11.13
C SER A 226 15.95 11.02 12.39
N LYS A 227 15.66 12.01 13.23
CA LYS A 227 14.81 11.82 14.40
C LYS A 227 13.42 11.25 14.06
N SER A 228 12.88 11.57 12.90
CA SER A 228 11.55 11.12 12.43
C SER A 228 11.56 9.72 11.79
N GLY A 229 12.72 9.10 11.63
CA GLY A 229 12.82 7.75 11.03
C GLY A 229 13.85 7.68 9.91
N ILE A 230 13.76 6.62 9.09
CA ILE A 230 14.61 6.43 7.91
C ILE A 230 13.80 6.81 6.67
N SER A 231 14.33 7.71 5.86
CA SER A 231 13.81 8.02 4.53
C SER A 231 14.72 7.47 3.44
N ARG A 232 14.15 7.10 2.29
CA ARG A 232 14.85 6.56 1.14
C ARG A 232 14.61 7.40 -0.09
N HIS A 233 15.68 7.69 -0.82
CA HIS A 233 15.67 8.54 -1.99
C HIS A 233 16.48 7.91 -3.12
N GLN A 234 16.03 8.09 -4.35
CA GLN A 234 16.79 7.74 -5.54
C GLN A 234 17.32 9.01 -6.21
N PHE A 235 18.55 8.98 -6.69
CA PHE A 235 19.13 10.08 -7.44
C PHE A 235 20.04 9.61 -8.58
N ILE A 236 20.31 10.50 -9.51
CA ILE A 236 21.16 10.28 -10.67
C ILE A 236 22.35 11.25 -10.55
N LYS A 237 23.58 10.74 -10.65
CA LYS A 237 24.82 11.52 -10.82
C LYS A 237 25.14 11.60 -12.31
N GLU A 238 25.25 12.80 -12.87
CA GLU A 238 25.64 13.07 -14.26
C GLU A 238 27.11 13.49 -14.40
#